data_571298dca7addaf60142537f39f55be7
#
_entry.id   571298dca7addaf60142537f39f55be7
#
_cell.length_a   1.000
_cell.length_b   1.000
_cell.length_c   1.000
_cell.angle_alpha   90.00
_cell.angle_beta   90.00
_cell.angle_gamma   90.00
#
_symmetry.space_group_name_H-M   'P 1'
#
loop_
_entity.id
_entity.type
_entity.pdbx_description
1 polymer ?
#
loop_
_entity_poly.entity_id
_entity_poly.type
_entity_poly.pdbx_seq_one_letter_code
_entity_poly.pdbx_strand_id
1 'polypeptide(L)'
;LYSPLLKEKGLSPVVLEARDRVGGRTFTVRNEQTKYVDLGGAYIGPTQNRILRLAKEYGVETYKVNEEERLVHYVKGKSYPFRGSFPPMWNPFALMDYNNLWRKMDEMGSEIPREAPWRAPHAEEWDKMTMKQLFDKICWTNSARRFATLFVNVNVTSEPHEVSALWFLWYVKQCGGTMRIFSTTNGGQERKFVGGSSQISECMAKELGECVKMESPVYRIDQTGDMVEVETLNKETYRAKYVIVATAPGLNLKMHFNPELPPLRNQLIHRVPMGSVIKCMVYYRENFWRKKGYCGTMVIEEEEAPISLTLDDTKPDGTVPAIMGFILARKCRKLCELTREERKKRICEIYSRVLGSEEALHPVHYEEKNWCEEEYSGGCYTAYFPPGILTQYGKVIRKPVGRLYFAGTETATEWSGYMEGAVQAGERAAREIMCMMGRIPQNQIWQTEPESMEVPPLPFVTTFWERNLPSVGGFINFLGVASVLSFATTAGLLAYKKGLLTRS
;
A
#
# COMPACT_ATOMS: atom_id res chain seq x y z
N LEU A 1 11.38 -15.11 -5.00
CA LEU A 1 11.91 -13.96 -5.76
C LEU A 1 13.44 -13.84 -5.79
N TYR A 2 14.16 -14.44 -4.85
CA TYR A 2 15.64 -14.44 -4.78
C TYR A 2 16.29 -15.76 -5.21
N SER A 3 15.52 -16.84 -5.26
CA SER A 3 16.06 -18.18 -5.53
C SER A 3 16.54 -18.36 -6.98
N PRO A 4 15.88 -17.80 -8.01
CA PRO A 4 16.43 -17.81 -9.36
C PRO A 4 17.79 -17.11 -9.43
N LEU A 5 17.96 -15.93 -8.81
CA LEU A 5 19.23 -15.21 -8.75
C LEU A 5 20.33 -16.04 -8.09
N LEU A 6 20.03 -16.73 -6.97
CA LEU A 6 21.01 -17.61 -6.31
C LEU A 6 21.40 -18.80 -7.18
N LYS A 7 20.44 -19.41 -7.87
CA LYS A 7 20.67 -20.53 -8.79
C LYS A 7 21.54 -20.10 -9.99
N GLU A 8 21.23 -18.94 -10.59
CA GLU A 8 22.03 -18.33 -11.66
C GLU A 8 23.49 -18.12 -11.25
N LYS A 9 23.73 -17.75 -10.00
CA LYS A 9 25.07 -17.57 -9.43
C LYS A 9 25.73 -18.87 -8.91
N GLY A 10 25.18 -20.05 -9.30
CA GLY A 10 25.74 -21.36 -8.99
C GLY A 10 25.58 -21.78 -7.53
N LEU A 11 24.55 -21.28 -6.85
CA LEU A 11 24.14 -21.76 -5.53
C LEU A 11 23.00 -22.76 -5.66
N SER A 12 22.78 -23.58 -4.63
CA SER A 12 21.73 -24.61 -4.59
C SER A 12 20.62 -24.19 -3.61
N PRO A 13 19.68 -23.32 -4.02
CA PRO A 13 18.61 -22.90 -3.16
C PRO A 13 17.54 -23.99 -3.03
N VAL A 14 16.93 -24.09 -1.84
CA VAL A 14 15.66 -24.80 -1.61
C VAL A 14 14.67 -23.78 -1.10
N VAL A 15 13.46 -23.81 -1.63
CA VAL A 15 12.33 -22.97 -1.21
C VAL A 15 11.32 -23.82 -0.48
N LEU A 16 11.04 -23.47 0.76
CA LEU A 16 9.98 -24.10 1.56
C LEU A 16 8.76 -23.17 1.57
N GLU A 17 7.73 -23.58 0.86
CA GLU A 17 6.44 -22.86 0.81
C GLU A 17 5.44 -23.58 1.71
N ALA A 18 4.80 -22.82 2.60
CA ALA A 18 3.85 -23.39 3.54
C ALA A 18 2.54 -23.86 2.91
N ARG A 19 2.12 -23.21 1.81
CA ARG A 19 0.89 -23.52 1.07
C ARG A 19 1.12 -24.58 0.00
N ASP A 20 0.01 -25.02 -0.58
CA ASP A 20 -0.05 -25.83 -1.80
C ASP A 20 0.18 -25.02 -3.09
N ARG A 21 0.46 -23.71 -2.97
CA ARG A 21 0.66 -22.77 -4.07
C ARG A 21 1.76 -21.76 -3.76
N VAL A 22 2.39 -21.25 -4.78
CA VAL A 22 3.32 -20.09 -4.69
C VAL A 22 2.58 -18.76 -4.70
N GLY A 23 3.30 -17.67 -4.49
CA GLY A 23 2.82 -16.29 -4.61
C GLY A 23 2.45 -15.63 -3.29
N GLY A 24 2.10 -16.39 -2.25
CA GLY A 24 1.77 -15.83 -0.94
C GLY A 24 0.59 -14.87 -1.00
N ARG A 25 0.86 -13.56 -0.82
CA ARG A 25 -0.14 -12.47 -0.89
C ARG A 25 -0.57 -12.08 -2.32
N THR A 26 0.03 -12.64 -3.36
CA THR A 26 -0.54 -12.70 -4.71
C THR A 26 -1.28 -14.01 -4.87
N PHE A 27 -2.48 -13.98 -5.39
CA PHE A 27 -3.31 -15.17 -5.57
C PHE A 27 -4.24 -15.00 -6.75
N THR A 28 -3.97 -15.71 -7.84
CA THR A 28 -4.81 -15.73 -9.04
C THR A 28 -5.57 -17.06 -9.10
N VAL A 29 -6.88 -16.97 -9.16
CA VAL A 29 -7.77 -18.13 -9.41
C VAL A 29 -8.17 -18.12 -10.88
N ARG A 30 -8.21 -19.30 -11.49
CA ARG A 30 -8.62 -19.49 -12.89
C ARG A 30 -9.80 -20.42 -12.93
N ASN A 31 -10.92 -19.94 -13.49
CA ASN A 31 -12.15 -20.72 -13.65
C ASN A 31 -12.94 -20.24 -14.87
N GLU A 32 -13.98 -20.96 -15.25
CA GLU A 32 -14.81 -20.64 -16.42
C GLU A 32 -15.58 -19.33 -16.28
N GLN A 33 -16.00 -18.96 -15.07
CA GLN A 33 -16.82 -17.77 -14.80
C GLN A 33 -16.02 -16.48 -14.90
N THR A 34 -14.75 -16.53 -14.53
CA THR A 34 -13.91 -15.33 -14.42
C THR A 34 -12.75 -15.29 -15.42
N LYS A 35 -12.50 -16.39 -16.16
CA LYS A 35 -11.27 -16.68 -16.89
C LYS A 35 -10.07 -16.70 -15.93
N TYR A 36 -9.78 -15.62 -15.28
CA TYR A 36 -8.84 -15.46 -14.17
C TYR A 36 -9.26 -14.29 -13.28
N VAL A 37 -8.94 -14.35 -12.01
CA VAL A 37 -9.19 -13.29 -11.05
C VAL A 37 -8.06 -13.21 -10.02
N ASP A 38 -7.55 -12.01 -9.79
CA ASP A 38 -6.59 -11.74 -8.72
C ASP A 38 -7.33 -11.50 -7.40
N LEU A 39 -7.31 -12.49 -6.53
CA LEU A 39 -7.86 -12.38 -5.17
C LEU A 39 -6.89 -11.69 -4.20
N GLY A 40 -5.62 -11.53 -4.58
CA GLY A 40 -4.58 -10.85 -3.84
C GLY A 40 -4.07 -9.58 -4.52
N GLY A 41 -2.80 -9.27 -4.31
CA GLY A 41 -2.10 -8.16 -4.96
C GLY A 41 -2.14 -8.30 -6.48
N ALA A 42 -2.51 -7.20 -7.17
CA ALA A 42 -2.77 -7.23 -8.61
C ALA A 42 -2.18 -6.03 -9.35
N TYR A 43 -2.07 -4.89 -8.67
CA TYR A 43 -1.75 -3.62 -9.32
C TYR A 43 -0.26 -3.33 -9.33
N ILE A 44 0.19 -2.77 -10.44
CA ILE A 44 1.55 -2.28 -10.67
C ILE A 44 1.50 -0.95 -11.42
N GLY A 45 2.59 -0.22 -11.40
CA GLY A 45 2.66 1.05 -12.11
C GLY A 45 4.07 1.57 -12.30
N PRO A 46 4.21 2.79 -12.83
CA PRO A 46 5.49 3.44 -13.01
C PRO A 46 6.33 3.46 -11.73
N THR A 47 7.64 3.35 -11.86
CA THR A 47 8.64 3.21 -10.80
C THR A 47 8.70 1.84 -10.09
N GLN A 48 7.79 0.93 -10.38
CA GLN A 48 7.87 -0.46 -9.91
C GLN A 48 8.69 -1.30 -10.92
N ASN A 49 9.95 -0.93 -11.08
CA ASN A 49 10.76 -1.36 -12.21
C ASN A 49 11.22 -2.82 -12.14
N ARG A 50 11.42 -3.37 -10.94
CA ARG A 50 11.86 -4.77 -10.75
C ARG A 50 10.75 -5.76 -11.11
N ILE A 51 9.52 -5.49 -10.67
CA ILE A 51 8.40 -6.37 -11.03
C ILE A 51 8.04 -6.24 -12.52
N LEU A 52 8.21 -5.05 -13.11
CA LEU A 52 8.05 -4.83 -14.56
C LEU A 52 9.14 -5.56 -15.36
N ARG A 53 10.39 -5.56 -14.87
CA ARG A 53 11.48 -6.37 -15.48
C ARG A 53 11.16 -7.85 -15.45
N LEU A 54 10.73 -8.38 -14.31
CA LEU A 54 10.35 -9.79 -14.19
C LEU A 54 9.17 -10.16 -15.09
N ALA A 55 8.17 -9.28 -15.19
CA ALA A 55 7.06 -9.49 -16.13
C ALA A 55 7.56 -9.64 -17.57
N LYS A 56 8.47 -8.76 -17.98
CA LYS A 56 9.09 -8.82 -19.31
C LYS A 56 9.93 -10.10 -19.50
N GLU A 57 10.78 -10.45 -18.54
CA GLU A 57 11.62 -11.65 -18.58
C GLU A 57 10.79 -12.94 -18.73
N TYR A 58 9.63 -13.00 -18.07
CA TYR A 58 8.73 -14.15 -18.14
C TYR A 58 7.65 -14.05 -19.23
N GLY A 59 7.66 -13.00 -20.05
CA GLY A 59 6.67 -12.81 -21.11
C GLY A 59 5.26 -12.57 -20.60
N VAL A 60 5.10 -12.02 -19.39
CA VAL A 60 3.80 -11.68 -18.80
C VAL A 60 3.41 -10.26 -19.18
N GLU A 61 2.40 -10.14 -20.02
CA GLU A 61 1.91 -8.86 -20.50
C GLU A 61 1.13 -8.08 -19.43
N THR A 62 1.12 -6.76 -19.54
CA THR A 62 0.36 -5.87 -18.68
C THR A 62 -0.68 -5.08 -19.47
N TYR A 63 -1.76 -4.67 -18.81
CA TYR A 63 -2.77 -3.79 -19.39
C TYR A 63 -3.17 -2.69 -18.41
N LYS A 64 -3.60 -1.55 -18.96
CA LYS A 64 -4.04 -0.41 -18.15
C LYS A 64 -5.42 -0.66 -17.53
N VAL A 65 -5.56 -0.26 -16.28
CA VAL A 65 -6.87 -0.17 -15.62
C VAL A 65 -7.69 0.93 -16.31
N ASN A 66 -8.98 0.67 -16.52
CA ASN A 66 -9.85 1.61 -17.20
C ASN A 66 -10.07 2.90 -16.40
N GLU A 67 -9.74 4.03 -17.00
CA GLU A 67 -9.96 5.38 -16.47
C GLU A 67 -10.38 6.37 -17.59
N GLU A 68 -10.90 5.84 -18.71
CA GLU A 68 -11.29 6.66 -19.86
C GLU A 68 -12.52 7.52 -19.58
N GLU A 69 -13.52 6.96 -18.89
CA GLU A 69 -14.71 7.69 -18.50
C GLU A 69 -14.46 8.44 -17.18
N ARG A 70 -15.52 8.91 -16.53
CA ARG A 70 -15.42 9.65 -15.27
C ARG A 70 -15.39 8.72 -14.06
N LEU A 71 -14.61 9.10 -13.05
CA LEU A 71 -14.68 8.54 -11.72
C LEU A 71 -15.92 9.08 -11.00
N VAL A 72 -16.34 8.42 -9.93
CA VAL A 72 -17.47 8.87 -9.10
C VAL A 72 -17.01 9.05 -7.66
N HIS A 73 -17.27 10.25 -7.10
CA HIS A 73 -17.16 10.52 -5.68
C HIS A 73 -18.54 10.50 -5.05
N TYR A 74 -18.79 9.56 -4.15
CA TYR A 74 -20.04 9.43 -3.42
C TYR A 74 -19.88 9.92 -1.99
N VAL A 75 -20.59 10.98 -1.67
CA VAL A 75 -20.54 11.62 -0.35
C VAL A 75 -21.90 12.22 0.01
N LYS A 76 -22.34 12.03 1.26
CA LYS A 76 -23.62 12.52 1.79
C LYS A 76 -24.83 12.12 0.91
N GLY A 77 -24.83 10.87 0.44
CA GLY A 77 -25.92 10.31 -0.36
C GLY A 77 -25.99 10.80 -1.81
N LYS A 78 -24.96 11.48 -2.32
CA LYS A 78 -24.92 12.02 -3.69
C LYS A 78 -23.67 11.59 -4.44
N SER A 79 -23.84 11.32 -5.73
CA SER A 79 -22.77 10.98 -6.65
C SER A 79 -22.29 12.21 -7.42
N TYR A 80 -20.99 12.45 -7.39
CA TYR A 80 -20.32 13.56 -8.08
C TYR A 80 -19.29 12.98 -9.06
N PRO A 81 -19.58 12.97 -10.36
CA PRO A 81 -18.61 12.54 -11.37
C PRO A 81 -17.45 13.52 -11.47
N PHE A 82 -16.23 12.99 -11.61
CA PHE A 82 -15.02 13.80 -11.73
C PHE A 82 -13.96 13.13 -12.62
N ARG A 83 -12.88 13.85 -12.90
CA ARG A 83 -11.66 13.36 -13.56
C ARG A 83 -10.45 13.75 -12.73
N GLY A 84 -9.38 12.97 -12.84
CA GLY A 84 -8.16 13.16 -12.08
C GLY A 84 -8.07 12.25 -10.86
N SER A 85 -6.95 12.29 -10.15
CA SER A 85 -6.65 11.35 -9.06
C SER A 85 -7.44 11.61 -7.77
N PHE A 86 -7.78 12.87 -7.53
CA PHE A 86 -8.49 13.28 -6.31
C PHE A 86 -9.83 13.95 -6.63
N PRO A 87 -10.89 13.67 -5.84
CA PRO A 87 -12.18 14.34 -6.01
C PRO A 87 -12.07 15.85 -5.82
N PRO A 88 -12.76 16.67 -6.64
CA PRO A 88 -12.75 18.11 -6.49
C PRO A 88 -13.49 18.55 -5.22
N MET A 89 -12.97 19.58 -4.57
CA MET A 89 -13.58 20.22 -3.40
C MET A 89 -14.21 21.56 -3.80
N TRP A 90 -15.54 21.68 -3.67
CA TRP A 90 -16.26 22.90 -4.05
C TRP A 90 -16.24 24.00 -2.97
N ASN A 91 -16.03 23.62 -1.70
CA ASN A 91 -15.89 24.57 -0.61
C ASN A 91 -14.45 25.13 -0.60
N PRO A 92 -14.24 26.46 -0.71
CA PRO A 92 -12.90 27.04 -0.77
C PRO A 92 -12.02 26.69 0.45
N PHE A 93 -12.58 26.66 1.65
CA PHE A 93 -11.85 26.26 2.85
C PHE A 93 -11.46 24.78 2.82
N ALA A 94 -12.37 23.92 2.35
CA ALA A 94 -12.07 22.51 2.17
C ALA A 94 -11.01 22.29 1.09
N LEU A 95 -11.02 23.07 0.00
CA LEU A 95 -10.00 23.03 -1.05
C LEU A 95 -8.62 23.45 -0.53
N MET A 96 -8.56 24.55 0.22
CA MET A 96 -7.31 25.03 0.84
C MET A 96 -6.75 23.98 1.81
N ASP A 97 -7.60 23.40 2.63
CA ASP A 97 -7.25 22.42 3.63
C ASP A 97 -6.77 21.10 2.99
N TYR A 98 -7.47 20.67 1.96
CA TYR A 98 -7.16 19.48 1.18
C TYR A 98 -5.80 19.63 0.47
N ASN A 99 -5.56 20.76 -0.18
CA ASN A 99 -4.29 21.06 -0.82
C ASN A 99 -3.13 21.14 0.21
N ASN A 100 -3.38 21.74 1.36
CA ASN A 100 -2.42 21.83 2.45
C ASN A 100 -2.06 20.44 3.01
N LEU A 101 -3.05 19.54 3.14
CA LEU A 101 -2.86 18.17 3.61
C LEU A 101 -1.82 17.42 2.76
N TRP A 102 -2.02 17.36 1.45
CA TRP A 102 -1.11 16.63 0.54
C TRP A 102 0.27 17.24 0.50
N ARG A 103 0.35 18.56 0.41
CA ARG A 103 1.62 19.29 0.45
C ARG A 103 2.38 19.01 1.74
N LYS A 104 1.72 19.08 2.90
CA LYS A 104 2.34 18.82 4.20
C LYS A 104 2.81 17.38 4.35
N MET A 105 2.04 16.42 3.88
CA MET A 105 2.46 15.02 3.90
C MET A 105 3.71 14.77 3.05
N ASP A 106 3.78 15.34 1.86
CA ASP A 106 4.96 15.21 0.99
C ASP A 106 6.17 16.01 1.52
N GLU A 107 5.96 17.21 2.08
CA GLU A 107 7.01 17.99 2.76
C GLU A 107 7.62 17.19 3.93
N MET A 108 6.80 16.71 4.85
CA MET A 108 7.26 15.88 5.98
C MET A 108 7.92 14.59 5.51
N GLY A 109 7.34 13.93 4.52
CA GLY A 109 7.90 12.73 3.90
C GLY A 109 9.30 12.98 3.31
N SER A 110 9.55 14.16 2.75
CA SER A 110 10.85 14.50 2.15
C SER A 110 12.01 14.47 3.15
N GLU A 111 11.75 14.71 4.43
CA GLU A 111 12.74 14.67 5.51
C GLU A 111 13.08 13.26 6.00
N ILE A 112 12.31 12.23 5.56
CA ILE A 112 12.45 10.87 6.06
C ILE A 112 13.39 10.05 5.16
N PRO A 113 14.53 9.55 5.66
CA PRO A 113 15.40 8.64 4.91
C PRO A 113 14.69 7.31 4.60
N ARG A 114 14.74 6.86 3.34
CA ARG A 114 14.08 5.60 2.91
C ARG A 114 14.59 4.37 3.65
N GLU A 115 15.91 4.29 3.81
CA GLU A 115 16.61 3.14 4.39
C GLU A 115 16.55 3.11 5.91
N ALA A 116 16.33 4.26 6.54
CA ALA A 116 16.38 4.42 7.99
C ALA A 116 15.41 5.50 8.49
N PRO A 117 14.09 5.30 8.39
CA PRO A 117 13.09 6.30 8.80
C PRO A 117 13.21 6.73 10.27
N TRP A 118 13.75 5.88 11.13
CA TRP A 118 14.04 6.19 12.54
C TRP A 118 15.16 7.23 12.73
N ARG A 119 15.86 7.64 11.66
CA ARG A 119 16.88 8.70 11.65
C ARG A 119 16.35 10.04 11.13
N ALA A 120 15.07 10.15 10.83
CA ALA A 120 14.49 11.42 10.43
C ALA A 120 14.66 12.47 11.56
N PRO A 121 14.83 13.77 11.24
CA PRO A 121 15.02 14.82 12.25
C PRO A 121 13.94 14.86 13.31
N HIS A 122 12.70 14.56 12.93
CA HIS A 122 11.53 14.56 13.80
C HIS A 122 10.99 13.14 14.11
N ALA A 123 11.85 12.11 13.97
CA ALA A 123 11.42 10.71 14.10
C ALA A 123 10.70 10.42 15.42
N GLU A 124 11.29 10.85 16.55
CA GLU A 124 10.73 10.61 17.89
C GLU A 124 9.36 11.29 18.10
N GLU A 125 9.18 12.49 17.57
CA GLU A 125 7.90 13.20 17.65
C GLU A 125 6.84 12.53 16.80
N TRP A 126 7.17 12.28 15.53
CA TRP A 126 6.20 11.75 14.58
C TRP A 126 5.85 10.28 14.82
N ASP A 127 6.78 9.50 15.37
CA ASP A 127 6.50 8.09 15.70
C ASP A 127 5.59 7.94 16.95
N LYS A 128 5.62 8.90 17.88
CA LYS A 128 4.72 8.91 19.05
C LYS A 128 3.29 9.29 18.70
N MET A 129 3.07 9.94 17.55
CA MET A 129 1.73 10.31 17.07
C MET A 129 1.13 9.23 16.19
N THR A 130 -0.19 9.09 16.27
CA THR A 130 -0.96 8.40 15.24
C THR A 130 -1.20 9.31 14.03
N MET A 131 -1.48 8.73 12.87
CA MET A 131 -1.93 9.52 11.71
C MET A 131 -3.20 10.32 12.01
N LYS A 132 -4.11 9.78 12.85
CA LYS A 132 -5.30 10.53 13.30
C LYS A 132 -4.91 11.81 14.02
N GLN A 133 -4.00 11.74 14.98
CA GLN A 133 -3.51 12.92 15.70
C GLN A 133 -2.83 13.93 14.78
N LEU A 134 -2.07 13.45 13.79
CA LEU A 134 -1.47 14.31 12.78
C LEU A 134 -2.55 15.04 11.95
N PHE A 135 -3.57 14.32 11.47
CA PHE A 135 -4.68 14.91 10.73
C PHE A 135 -5.48 15.93 11.57
N ASP A 136 -5.68 15.66 12.85
CA ASP A 136 -6.33 16.61 13.76
C ASP A 136 -5.53 17.91 13.93
N LYS A 137 -4.20 17.85 13.80
CA LYS A 137 -3.31 19.04 13.84
C LYS A 137 -3.31 19.83 12.52
N ILE A 138 -3.33 19.15 11.37
CA ILE A 138 -3.15 19.82 10.06
C ILE A 138 -4.48 20.15 9.38
N CYS A 139 -5.55 19.37 9.59
CA CYS A 139 -6.83 19.55 8.91
C CYS A 139 -7.80 20.39 9.75
N TRP A 140 -8.34 21.43 9.15
CA TRP A 140 -9.37 22.30 9.74
C TRP A 140 -10.78 21.80 9.46
N THR A 141 -10.99 21.21 8.29
CA THR A 141 -12.31 20.78 7.81
C THR A 141 -12.55 19.29 8.01
N ASN A 142 -13.78 18.94 8.29
CA ASN A 142 -14.20 17.53 8.39
C ASN A 142 -14.12 16.81 7.02
N SER A 143 -14.24 17.54 5.92
CA SER A 143 -14.09 16.96 4.58
C SER A 143 -12.66 16.45 4.33
N ALA A 144 -11.66 17.27 4.68
CA ALA A 144 -10.26 16.86 4.58
C ALA A 144 -9.94 15.69 5.50
N ARG A 145 -10.42 15.70 6.76
CA ARG A 145 -10.20 14.59 7.70
C ARG A 145 -10.83 13.27 7.23
N ARG A 146 -12.05 13.30 6.67
CA ARG A 146 -12.70 12.08 6.14
C ARG A 146 -11.91 11.49 4.99
N PHE A 147 -11.51 12.32 4.04
CA PHE A 147 -10.73 11.81 2.91
C PHE A 147 -9.32 11.35 3.33
N ALA A 148 -8.67 12.06 4.27
CA ALA A 148 -7.41 11.63 4.87
C ALA A 148 -7.53 10.24 5.54
N THR A 149 -8.67 10.00 6.23
CA THR A 149 -8.98 8.68 6.80
C THR A 149 -9.10 7.62 5.71
N LEU A 150 -9.86 7.90 4.66
CA LEU A 150 -10.00 6.99 3.52
C LEU A 150 -8.64 6.71 2.86
N PHE A 151 -7.80 7.74 2.70
CA PHE A 151 -6.46 7.59 2.15
C PHE A 151 -5.59 6.61 2.95
N VAL A 152 -5.62 6.66 4.27
CA VAL A 152 -4.93 5.68 5.14
C VAL A 152 -5.55 4.29 4.98
N ASN A 153 -6.88 4.19 5.08
CA ASN A 153 -7.56 2.89 4.97
C ASN A 153 -7.25 2.17 3.65
N VAL A 154 -7.24 2.90 2.53
CA VAL A 154 -6.99 2.34 1.19
C VAL A 154 -5.54 1.89 1.03
N ASN A 155 -4.57 2.67 1.55
CA ASN A 155 -3.16 2.39 1.33
C ASN A 155 -2.60 1.30 2.24
N VAL A 156 -3.07 1.21 3.49
CA VAL A 156 -2.49 0.29 4.49
C VAL A 156 -3.51 -0.56 5.23
N THR A 157 -4.78 -0.54 4.81
CA THR A 157 -5.86 -1.40 5.34
C THR A 157 -6.01 -1.36 6.87
N SER A 158 -5.72 -0.20 7.45
CA SER A 158 -5.74 0.08 8.88
C SER A 158 -6.34 1.46 9.15
N GLU A 159 -6.75 1.72 10.38
CA GLU A 159 -7.31 3.01 10.76
C GLU A 159 -6.20 4.03 11.06
N PRO A 160 -6.43 5.34 10.84
CA PRO A 160 -5.46 6.38 11.16
C PRO A 160 -5.01 6.40 12.63
N HIS A 161 -5.83 5.91 13.56
CA HIS A 161 -5.46 5.83 14.98
C HIS A 161 -4.62 4.60 15.33
N GLU A 162 -4.49 3.64 14.42
CA GLU A 162 -3.70 2.41 14.61
C GLU A 162 -2.24 2.59 14.19
N VAL A 163 -1.97 3.49 13.24
CA VAL A 163 -0.67 3.61 12.57
C VAL A 163 0.14 4.82 13.03
N SER A 164 1.45 4.64 13.16
CA SER A 164 2.40 5.72 13.43
C SER A 164 2.41 6.74 12.29
N ALA A 165 2.45 8.04 12.63
CA ALA A 165 2.59 9.09 11.64
C ALA A 165 3.94 9.00 10.91
N LEU A 166 5.04 8.73 11.62
CA LEU A 166 6.35 8.53 11.00
C LEU A 166 6.34 7.40 9.99
N TRP A 167 5.78 6.24 10.37
CA TRP A 167 5.74 5.08 9.50
C TRP A 167 4.87 5.33 8.26
N PHE A 168 3.69 5.92 8.40
CA PHE A 168 2.81 6.16 7.26
C PHE A 168 3.36 7.21 6.30
N LEU A 169 3.96 8.29 6.81
CA LEU A 169 4.65 9.29 5.99
C LEU A 169 5.82 8.66 5.22
N TRP A 170 6.61 7.82 5.89
CA TRP A 170 7.64 7.03 5.23
C TRP A 170 7.07 6.11 4.16
N TYR A 171 5.96 5.42 4.47
CA TYR A 171 5.29 4.50 3.56
C TYR A 171 4.89 5.19 2.26
N VAL A 172 4.29 6.36 2.34
CA VAL A 172 3.93 7.20 1.18
C VAL A 172 5.18 7.66 0.42
N LYS A 173 6.18 8.18 1.14
CA LYS A 173 7.43 8.71 0.57
C LYS A 173 8.17 7.64 -0.24
N GLN A 174 8.33 6.43 0.28
CA GLN A 174 9.08 5.36 -0.37
C GLN A 174 8.34 4.75 -1.59
N CYS A 175 7.07 5.08 -1.78
CA CYS A 175 6.29 4.81 -2.99
C CYS A 175 6.30 5.97 -4.00
N GLY A 176 7.04 7.05 -3.73
CA GLY A 176 7.16 8.20 -4.64
C GLY A 176 6.22 9.37 -4.35
N GLY A 177 5.62 9.43 -3.15
CA GLY A 177 4.77 10.52 -2.69
C GLY A 177 3.27 10.27 -2.85
N THR A 178 2.48 11.23 -2.37
CA THR A 178 1.01 11.11 -2.27
C THR A 178 0.33 10.84 -3.61
N MET A 179 0.75 11.52 -4.66
CA MET A 179 0.19 11.34 -6.00
C MET A 179 0.54 9.97 -6.59
N ARG A 180 1.81 9.54 -6.48
CA ARG A 180 2.28 8.27 -7.06
C ARG A 180 1.61 7.07 -6.40
N ILE A 181 1.45 7.07 -5.10
CA ILE A 181 0.86 5.94 -4.39
C ILE A 181 -0.65 5.82 -4.63
N PHE A 182 -1.37 6.92 -4.82
CA PHE A 182 -2.83 6.93 -4.88
C PHE A 182 -3.41 6.91 -6.30
N SER A 183 -2.71 7.48 -7.28
CA SER A 183 -3.22 7.59 -8.64
C SER A 183 -3.36 6.23 -9.33
N THR A 184 -4.36 6.12 -10.20
CA THR A 184 -4.46 5.05 -11.18
C THR A 184 -3.55 5.40 -12.36
N THR A 185 -3.91 6.37 -13.17
CA THR A 185 -3.05 6.85 -14.26
C THR A 185 -1.75 7.44 -13.69
N ASN A 186 -0.61 6.96 -14.18
CA ASN A 186 0.74 7.35 -13.72
C ASN A 186 1.00 7.04 -12.25
N GLY A 187 0.30 6.09 -11.66
CA GLY A 187 0.40 5.73 -10.24
C GLY A 187 0.51 4.23 -10.01
N GLY A 188 0.49 3.86 -8.74
CA GLY A 188 0.69 2.48 -8.29
C GLY A 188 -0.38 1.49 -8.75
N GLN A 189 -1.53 1.99 -9.27
CA GLN A 189 -2.66 1.19 -9.74
C GLN A 189 -2.87 1.27 -11.25
N GLU A 190 -1.87 1.74 -12.02
CA GLU A 190 -2.05 1.98 -13.46
C GLU A 190 -2.32 0.71 -14.26
N ARG A 191 -1.71 -0.41 -13.87
CA ARG A 191 -1.72 -1.65 -14.66
C ARG A 191 -2.00 -2.88 -13.83
N LYS A 192 -2.45 -3.92 -14.53
CA LYS A 192 -2.57 -5.29 -14.05
C LYS A 192 -1.90 -6.24 -15.06
N PHE A 193 -1.70 -7.50 -14.65
CA PHE A 193 -1.16 -8.55 -15.51
C PHE A 193 -2.28 -9.26 -16.28
N VAL A 194 -2.09 -9.44 -17.58
CA VAL A 194 -2.93 -10.34 -18.38
C VAL A 194 -2.71 -11.78 -17.87
N GLY A 195 -3.77 -12.45 -17.45
CA GLY A 195 -3.68 -13.79 -16.85
C GLY A 195 -3.40 -13.83 -15.36
N GLY A 196 -3.20 -12.67 -14.71
CA GLY A 196 -3.10 -12.52 -13.26
C GLY A 196 -1.68 -12.44 -12.71
N SER A 197 -1.54 -11.90 -11.51
CA SER A 197 -0.26 -11.58 -10.86
C SER A 197 0.52 -12.81 -10.37
N SER A 198 -0.15 -13.93 -10.09
CA SER A 198 0.53 -15.15 -9.62
C SER A 198 1.48 -15.74 -10.65
N GLN A 199 1.31 -15.41 -11.95
CA GLN A 199 2.17 -15.92 -13.04
C GLN A 199 3.66 -15.67 -12.77
N ILE A 200 4.01 -14.53 -12.19
CA ILE A 200 5.42 -14.22 -11.88
C ILE A 200 5.99 -15.27 -10.93
N SER A 201 5.30 -15.59 -9.84
CA SER A 201 5.74 -16.61 -8.88
C SER A 201 5.65 -18.02 -9.46
N GLU A 202 4.64 -18.30 -10.29
CA GLU A 202 4.48 -19.59 -10.98
C GLU A 202 5.63 -19.83 -11.97
N CYS A 203 6.03 -18.83 -12.76
CA CYS A 203 7.17 -18.93 -13.68
C CYS A 203 8.48 -19.18 -12.93
N MET A 204 8.72 -18.44 -11.84
CA MET A 204 9.89 -18.69 -10.98
C MET A 204 9.89 -20.09 -10.39
N ALA A 205 8.76 -20.58 -9.90
CA ALA A 205 8.67 -21.92 -9.35
C ALA A 205 8.93 -23.00 -10.42
N LYS A 206 8.42 -22.78 -11.64
CA LYS A 206 8.70 -23.67 -12.77
C LYS A 206 10.19 -23.71 -13.13
N GLU A 207 10.88 -22.56 -13.14
CA GLU A 207 12.31 -22.45 -13.38
C GLU A 207 13.14 -23.16 -12.30
N LEU A 208 12.73 -23.06 -11.05
CA LEU A 208 13.39 -23.72 -9.90
C LEU A 208 13.11 -25.22 -9.84
N GLY A 209 11.96 -25.67 -10.34
CA GLY A 209 11.55 -27.07 -10.37
C GLY A 209 11.56 -27.70 -8.98
N GLU A 210 12.24 -28.84 -8.85
CA GLU A 210 12.33 -29.61 -7.62
C GLU A 210 12.91 -28.88 -6.40
N CYS A 211 13.50 -27.70 -6.61
CA CYS A 211 13.99 -26.86 -5.51
C CYS A 211 12.84 -26.24 -4.69
N VAL A 212 11.61 -26.23 -5.21
CA VAL A 212 10.42 -25.68 -4.51
C VAL A 212 9.68 -26.84 -3.85
N LYS A 213 9.56 -26.78 -2.53
CA LYS A 213 8.80 -27.73 -1.72
C LYS A 213 7.54 -27.05 -1.22
N MET A 214 6.41 -27.48 -1.76
CA MET A 214 5.09 -27.02 -1.31
C MET A 214 4.66 -27.73 -0.03
N GLU A 215 3.64 -27.20 0.64
CA GLU A 215 3.06 -27.77 1.88
C GLU A 215 4.12 -28.06 2.94
N SER A 216 5.16 -27.21 2.98
CA SER A 216 6.32 -27.35 3.85
C SER A 216 6.42 -26.18 4.86
N PRO A 217 5.43 -26.02 5.74
CA PRO A 217 5.45 -24.95 6.74
C PRO A 217 6.57 -25.18 7.76
N VAL A 218 7.47 -24.21 7.83
CA VAL A 218 8.59 -24.22 8.75
C VAL A 218 8.11 -23.91 10.16
N TYR A 219 8.48 -24.78 11.12
CA TYR A 219 8.17 -24.54 12.53
C TYR A 219 9.40 -24.36 13.42
N ARG A 220 10.59 -24.80 13.00
CA ARG A 220 11.83 -24.65 13.77
C ARG A 220 13.02 -24.35 12.88
N ILE A 221 13.88 -23.43 13.34
CA ILE A 221 15.13 -23.08 12.71
C ILE A 221 16.24 -23.12 13.78
N ASP A 222 17.20 -24.03 13.62
CA ASP A 222 18.32 -24.23 14.53
C ASP A 222 19.64 -23.87 13.83
N GLN A 223 20.39 -22.93 14.39
CA GLN A 223 21.69 -22.53 13.86
C GLN A 223 22.85 -22.77 14.83
N THR A 224 22.68 -23.68 15.79
CA THR A 224 23.72 -24.01 16.77
C THR A 224 24.85 -24.86 16.19
N GLY A 225 24.57 -25.71 15.19
CA GLY A 225 25.54 -26.55 14.51
C GLY A 225 26.29 -25.83 13.38
N ASP A 226 27.11 -26.56 12.64
CA ASP A 226 27.91 -26.05 11.48
C ASP A 226 27.00 -25.61 10.32
N MET A 227 25.88 -26.25 10.16
CA MET A 227 24.80 -25.89 9.22
C MET A 227 23.56 -25.44 9.97
N VAL A 228 22.75 -24.62 9.32
CA VAL A 228 21.43 -24.31 9.81
C VAL A 228 20.49 -25.46 9.50
N GLU A 229 19.79 -25.98 10.49
CA GLU A 229 18.74 -26.98 10.33
C GLU A 229 17.38 -26.32 10.35
N VAL A 230 16.55 -26.62 9.35
CA VAL A 230 15.20 -26.12 9.20
C VAL A 230 14.24 -27.29 9.20
N GLU A 231 13.35 -27.32 10.18
CA GLU A 231 12.35 -28.39 10.32
C GLU A 231 10.96 -27.88 9.92
N THR A 232 10.24 -28.71 9.16
CA THR A 232 8.85 -28.46 8.76
C THR A 232 7.86 -29.20 9.65
N LEU A 233 6.60 -28.78 9.66
CA LEU A 233 5.52 -29.49 10.35
C LEU A 233 5.34 -30.94 9.85
N ASN A 234 5.76 -31.22 8.61
CA ASN A 234 5.76 -32.56 8.03
C ASN A 234 6.92 -33.44 8.53
N LYS A 235 7.71 -32.94 9.50
CA LYS A 235 8.88 -33.62 10.08
C LYS A 235 10.03 -33.84 9.09
N GLU A 236 10.09 -33.05 8.03
CA GLU A 236 11.24 -33.00 7.13
C GLU A 236 12.28 -32.02 7.67
N THR A 237 13.55 -32.36 7.51
CA THR A 237 14.68 -31.53 7.93
C THR A 237 15.54 -31.17 6.73
N TYR A 238 15.79 -29.88 6.59
CA TYR A 238 16.65 -29.31 5.56
C TYR A 238 17.88 -28.68 6.19
N ARG A 239 19.05 -28.85 5.57
CA ARG A 239 20.31 -28.29 6.04
C ARG A 239 20.85 -27.29 5.03
N ALA A 240 21.18 -26.08 5.49
CA ALA A 240 21.72 -25.03 4.65
C ALA A 240 22.81 -24.24 5.35
N LYS A 241 23.70 -23.61 4.57
CA LYS A 241 24.70 -22.68 5.12
C LYS A 241 24.07 -21.38 5.60
N TYR A 242 23.03 -20.93 4.91
CA TYR A 242 22.31 -19.70 5.20
C TYR A 242 20.81 -19.91 4.96
N VAL A 243 19.97 -19.14 5.66
CA VAL A 243 18.52 -19.16 5.51
C VAL A 243 18.01 -17.74 5.26
N ILE A 244 17.12 -17.57 4.29
CA ILE A 244 16.39 -16.33 4.07
C ILE A 244 14.96 -16.53 4.57
N VAL A 245 14.57 -15.78 5.59
CA VAL A 245 13.22 -15.73 6.12
C VAL A 245 12.45 -14.64 5.36
N ALA A 246 11.54 -15.05 4.48
CA ALA A 246 10.81 -14.16 3.57
C ALA A 246 9.33 -14.00 3.94
N THR A 247 8.95 -14.41 5.13
CA THR A 247 7.60 -14.28 5.67
C THR A 247 7.35 -12.90 6.25
N ALA A 248 6.07 -12.47 6.36
CA ALA A 248 5.72 -11.27 7.10
C ALA A 248 6.22 -11.40 8.56
N PRO A 249 6.67 -10.29 9.21
CA PRO A 249 7.33 -10.36 10.51
C PRO A 249 6.54 -11.11 11.59
N GLY A 250 5.22 -10.90 11.68
CA GLY A 250 4.36 -11.59 12.64
C GLY A 250 4.29 -13.10 12.46
N LEU A 251 4.54 -13.62 11.26
CA LEU A 251 4.57 -15.07 11.01
C LEU A 251 5.80 -15.74 11.62
N ASN A 252 6.86 -14.99 11.94
CA ASN A 252 8.00 -15.52 12.68
C ASN A 252 7.61 -16.02 14.07
N LEU A 253 6.51 -15.58 14.65
CA LEU A 253 5.96 -16.07 15.91
C LEU A 253 5.48 -17.53 15.85
N LYS A 254 5.25 -18.04 14.64
CA LYS A 254 4.90 -19.46 14.42
C LYS A 254 6.11 -20.38 14.34
N MET A 255 7.32 -19.85 14.43
CA MET A 255 8.58 -20.56 14.29
C MET A 255 9.36 -20.54 15.61
N HIS A 256 9.95 -21.66 15.97
CA HIS A 256 10.90 -21.77 17.08
C HIS A 256 12.32 -21.55 16.56
N PHE A 257 13.02 -20.59 17.15
CA PHE A 257 14.42 -20.29 16.80
C PHE A 257 15.36 -20.81 17.89
N ASN A 258 16.46 -21.44 17.47
CA ASN A 258 17.52 -21.88 18.36
C ASN A 258 18.90 -21.42 17.83
N PRO A 259 19.66 -20.54 18.55
CA PRO A 259 19.25 -19.83 19.75
C PRO A 259 18.05 -18.89 19.51
N GLU A 260 17.42 -18.46 20.57
CA GLU A 260 16.33 -17.48 20.53
C GLU A 260 16.74 -16.21 19.77
N LEU A 261 15.77 -15.58 19.12
CA LEU A 261 15.99 -14.31 18.43
C LEU A 261 16.46 -13.21 19.40
N PRO A 262 17.34 -12.30 18.97
CA PRO A 262 17.77 -11.19 19.80
C PRO A 262 16.56 -10.39 20.35
N PRO A 263 16.64 -9.85 21.58
CA PRO A 263 15.50 -9.22 22.27
C PRO A 263 14.77 -8.17 21.43
N LEU A 264 15.49 -7.28 20.76
CA LEU A 264 14.86 -6.23 19.94
C LEU A 264 14.10 -6.79 18.75
N ARG A 265 14.61 -7.87 18.12
CA ARG A 265 13.93 -8.52 17.00
C ARG A 265 12.70 -9.28 17.49
N ASN A 266 12.81 -9.98 18.60
CA ASN A 266 11.69 -10.67 19.25
C ASN A 266 10.58 -9.66 19.60
N GLN A 267 10.93 -8.52 20.17
CA GLN A 267 9.98 -7.44 20.44
C GLN A 267 9.33 -6.87 19.17
N LEU A 268 10.11 -6.69 18.08
CA LEU A 268 9.59 -6.20 16.81
C LEU A 268 8.48 -7.09 16.26
N ILE A 269 8.71 -8.40 16.17
CA ILE A 269 7.76 -9.34 15.53
C ILE A 269 6.44 -9.47 16.31
N HIS A 270 6.43 -9.15 17.61
CA HIS A 270 5.21 -9.09 18.43
C HIS A 270 4.41 -7.80 18.25
N ARG A 271 4.97 -6.75 17.60
CA ARG A 271 4.42 -5.39 17.62
C ARG A 271 4.04 -4.83 16.26
N VAL A 272 4.12 -5.61 15.20
CA VAL A 272 3.81 -5.19 13.83
C VAL A 272 2.67 -6.03 13.24
N PRO A 273 1.42 -5.67 13.57
CA PRO A 273 0.26 -6.40 13.08
C PRO A 273 0.05 -6.20 11.58
N MET A 274 -0.71 -7.11 10.98
CA MET A 274 -1.14 -7.03 9.59
C MET A 274 -2.42 -6.20 9.47
N GLY A 275 -2.59 -5.52 8.32
CA GLY A 275 -3.83 -4.84 7.99
C GLY A 275 -5.00 -5.80 7.75
N SER A 276 -6.21 -5.26 7.65
CA SER A 276 -7.45 -6.03 7.52
C SER A 276 -8.18 -5.68 6.22
N VAL A 277 -8.40 -6.66 5.35
CA VAL A 277 -9.08 -6.46 4.07
C VAL A 277 -9.81 -7.70 3.58
N ILE A 278 -11.01 -7.49 3.03
CA ILE A 278 -11.68 -8.45 2.14
C ILE A 278 -11.68 -7.83 0.75
N LYS A 279 -11.11 -8.53 -0.22
CA LYS A 279 -11.17 -8.13 -1.63
C LYS A 279 -12.38 -8.77 -2.28
N CYS A 280 -13.19 -7.98 -2.96
CA CYS A 280 -14.46 -8.39 -3.54
C CYS A 280 -14.51 -8.06 -5.03
N MET A 281 -14.99 -8.99 -5.86
CA MET A 281 -15.22 -8.77 -7.29
C MET A 281 -16.67 -9.14 -7.60
N VAL A 282 -17.42 -8.17 -8.14
CA VAL A 282 -18.81 -8.33 -8.55
C VAL A 282 -18.88 -8.33 -10.07
N TYR A 283 -19.40 -9.42 -10.64
CA TYR A 283 -19.43 -9.66 -12.08
C TYR A 283 -20.83 -9.40 -12.63
N TYR A 284 -20.89 -8.80 -13.81
CA TYR A 284 -22.14 -8.42 -14.48
C TYR A 284 -22.17 -8.96 -15.92
N ARG A 285 -23.36 -8.97 -16.53
CA ARG A 285 -23.52 -9.37 -17.93
C ARG A 285 -22.83 -8.41 -18.88
N GLU A 286 -22.85 -7.11 -18.56
CA GLU A 286 -22.23 -6.05 -19.32
C GLU A 286 -21.67 -4.95 -18.38
N ASN A 287 -20.75 -4.16 -18.89
CA ASN A 287 -20.18 -3.02 -18.14
C ASN A 287 -21.09 -1.79 -18.24
N PHE A 288 -22.30 -1.88 -17.65
CA PHE A 288 -23.34 -0.85 -17.70
C PHE A 288 -22.88 0.51 -17.18
N TRP A 289 -21.88 0.53 -16.27
CA TRP A 289 -21.30 1.78 -15.75
C TRP A 289 -20.61 2.59 -16.85
N ARG A 290 -19.92 1.94 -17.80
CA ARG A 290 -19.27 2.62 -18.93
C ARG A 290 -20.32 3.24 -19.87
N LYS A 291 -21.44 2.56 -20.11
CA LYS A 291 -22.57 3.12 -20.88
C LYS A 291 -23.15 4.39 -20.25
N LYS A 292 -23.03 4.51 -18.90
CA LYS A 292 -23.43 5.71 -18.13
C LYS A 292 -22.33 6.77 -18.08
N GLY A 293 -21.17 6.52 -18.70
CA GLY A 293 -20.03 7.41 -18.73
C GLY A 293 -19.16 7.38 -17.44
N TYR A 294 -19.15 6.22 -16.76
CA TYR A 294 -18.33 5.98 -15.57
C TYR A 294 -17.27 4.90 -15.83
N CYS A 295 -16.06 5.12 -15.36
CA CYS A 295 -14.95 4.19 -15.57
C CYS A 295 -14.96 2.96 -14.64
N GLY A 296 -15.83 2.94 -13.62
CA GLY A 296 -15.86 1.88 -12.61
C GLY A 296 -15.11 2.21 -11.32
N THR A 297 -14.32 3.28 -11.30
CA THR A 297 -13.68 3.78 -10.08
C THR A 297 -14.67 4.64 -9.30
N MET A 298 -14.97 4.21 -8.08
CA MET A 298 -15.83 4.92 -7.15
C MET A 298 -15.08 5.16 -5.85
N VAL A 299 -15.08 6.40 -5.37
CA VAL A 299 -14.61 6.79 -4.03
C VAL A 299 -15.85 7.01 -3.17
N ILE A 300 -16.05 6.18 -2.17
CA ILE A 300 -17.30 6.13 -1.38
C ILE A 300 -17.00 6.56 0.06
N GLU A 301 -17.35 7.81 0.38
CA GLU A 301 -17.21 8.40 1.71
C GLU A 301 -18.49 8.23 2.55
N GLU A 302 -19.00 7.03 2.64
CA GLU A 302 -20.15 6.71 3.49
C GLU A 302 -19.75 5.67 4.55
N GLU A 303 -20.08 5.99 5.81
CA GLU A 303 -19.67 5.17 6.97
C GLU A 303 -20.27 3.77 6.89
N GLU A 304 -21.54 3.64 6.57
CA GLU A 304 -22.26 2.36 6.54
C GLU A 304 -22.03 1.59 5.23
N ALA A 305 -21.40 2.18 4.22
CA ALA A 305 -21.08 1.48 2.99
C ALA A 305 -19.98 0.43 3.24
N PRO A 306 -20.15 -0.81 2.79
CA PRO A 306 -19.12 -1.84 2.96
C PRO A 306 -17.83 -1.52 2.20
N ILE A 307 -17.95 -0.98 1.00
CA ILE A 307 -16.84 -0.65 0.10
C ILE A 307 -16.51 0.84 0.17
N SER A 308 -15.21 1.16 0.23
CA SER A 308 -14.74 2.54 0.23
C SER A 308 -14.10 2.97 -1.09
N LEU A 309 -13.54 2.03 -1.83
CA LEU A 309 -12.91 2.26 -3.13
C LEU A 309 -13.17 1.08 -4.06
N THR A 310 -13.47 1.40 -5.32
CA THR A 310 -13.59 0.41 -6.40
C THR A 310 -12.70 0.75 -7.58
N LEU A 311 -12.40 -0.26 -8.39
CA LEU A 311 -11.77 -0.14 -9.70
C LEU A 311 -12.46 -1.09 -10.67
N ASP A 312 -12.49 -0.72 -11.95
CA ASP A 312 -12.96 -1.63 -13.01
C ASP A 312 -12.03 -2.84 -13.12
N ASP A 313 -12.60 -4.03 -13.12
CA ASP A 313 -11.89 -5.31 -13.24
C ASP A 313 -12.26 -6.09 -14.50
N THR A 314 -12.92 -5.45 -15.46
CA THR A 314 -13.22 -6.00 -16.78
C THR A 314 -11.92 -6.43 -17.47
N LYS A 315 -11.94 -7.58 -18.12
CA LYS A 315 -10.77 -8.07 -18.85
C LYS A 315 -10.37 -7.15 -20.00
N PRO A 316 -9.09 -7.12 -20.43
CA PRO A 316 -8.63 -6.20 -21.47
C PRO A 316 -9.30 -6.42 -22.82
N ASP A 317 -9.82 -7.60 -23.07
CA ASP A 317 -10.62 -7.93 -24.27
C ASP A 317 -12.10 -7.50 -24.16
N GLY A 318 -12.47 -6.80 -23.09
CA GLY A 318 -13.84 -6.34 -22.82
C GLY A 318 -14.79 -7.42 -22.28
N THR A 319 -14.30 -8.64 -22.09
CA THR A 319 -15.11 -9.75 -21.53
C THR A 319 -15.10 -9.74 -20.03
N VAL A 320 -16.01 -10.51 -19.43
CA VAL A 320 -16.12 -10.69 -17.98
C VAL A 320 -16.19 -9.34 -17.22
N PRO A 321 -17.22 -8.51 -17.50
CA PRO A 321 -17.37 -7.22 -16.86
C PRO A 321 -17.45 -7.36 -15.34
N ALA A 322 -16.59 -6.63 -14.63
CA ALA A 322 -16.54 -6.71 -13.17
C ALA A 322 -16.14 -5.38 -12.54
N ILE A 323 -16.61 -5.17 -11.33
CA ILE A 323 -16.15 -4.11 -10.42
C ILE A 323 -15.48 -4.77 -9.22
N MET A 324 -14.20 -4.47 -9.02
CA MET A 324 -13.45 -4.83 -7.84
C MET A 324 -13.66 -3.77 -6.74
N GLY A 325 -13.81 -4.21 -5.50
CA GLY A 325 -13.90 -3.32 -4.34
C GLY A 325 -13.19 -3.88 -3.12
N PHE A 326 -12.84 -2.99 -2.21
CA PHE A 326 -12.18 -3.33 -0.96
C PHE A 326 -13.06 -3.02 0.25
N ILE A 327 -13.26 -4.02 1.14
CA ILE A 327 -13.76 -3.84 2.50
C ILE A 327 -12.53 -3.69 3.41
N LEU A 328 -12.32 -2.52 4.01
CA LEU A 328 -11.06 -2.10 4.61
C LEU A 328 -11.15 -1.89 6.11
N ALA A 329 -10.06 -2.21 6.82
CA ALA A 329 -9.82 -1.85 8.21
C ALA A 329 -10.99 -2.24 9.14
N ARG A 330 -11.55 -1.30 9.92
CA ARG A 330 -12.67 -1.59 10.84
C ARG A 330 -13.91 -2.13 10.15
N LYS A 331 -14.18 -1.71 8.90
CA LYS A 331 -15.29 -2.26 8.11
C LYS A 331 -15.07 -3.75 7.81
N CYS A 332 -13.83 -4.15 7.50
CA CYS A 332 -13.48 -5.55 7.35
C CYS A 332 -13.77 -6.33 8.64
N ARG A 333 -13.29 -5.84 9.78
CA ARG A 333 -13.50 -6.49 11.09
C ARG A 333 -14.99 -6.58 11.46
N LYS A 334 -15.79 -5.55 11.14
CA LYS A 334 -17.25 -5.54 11.38
C LYS A 334 -18.00 -6.50 10.45
N LEU A 335 -17.57 -6.61 9.20
CA LEU A 335 -18.30 -7.35 8.16
C LEU A 335 -17.80 -8.78 7.95
N CYS A 336 -16.68 -9.19 8.55
CA CYS A 336 -16.19 -10.56 8.47
C CYS A 336 -17.14 -11.57 9.13
N GLU A 337 -17.97 -11.14 10.09
CA GLU A 337 -18.97 -11.97 10.75
C GLU A 337 -20.21 -12.25 9.86
N LEU A 338 -20.42 -11.46 8.80
CA LEU A 338 -21.50 -11.67 7.86
C LEU A 338 -21.21 -12.83 6.93
N THR A 339 -22.25 -13.43 6.40
CA THR A 339 -22.12 -14.42 5.33
C THR A 339 -21.67 -13.74 4.01
N ARG A 340 -21.06 -14.53 3.13
CA ARG A 340 -20.67 -14.07 1.78
C ARG A 340 -21.83 -13.45 1.01
N GLU A 341 -23.01 -14.05 1.10
CA GLU A 341 -24.23 -13.57 0.43
C GLU A 341 -24.72 -12.21 1.00
N GLU A 342 -24.62 -12.01 2.31
CA GLU A 342 -24.97 -10.73 2.93
C GLU A 342 -24.00 -9.64 2.53
N ARG A 343 -22.70 -9.92 2.49
CA ARG A 343 -21.69 -8.95 1.99
C ARG A 343 -21.97 -8.59 0.53
N LYS A 344 -22.15 -9.58 -0.34
CA LYS A 344 -22.51 -9.38 -1.75
C LYS A 344 -23.75 -8.48 -1.89
N LYS A 345 -24.83 -8.78 -1.18
CA LYS A 345 -26.05 -8.00 -1.21
C LYS A 345 -25.80 -6.53 -0.87
N ARG A 346 -25.12 -6.26 0.26
CA ARG A 346 -24.82 -4.87 0.68
C ARG A 346 -23.90 -4.14 -0.30
N ILE A 347 -22.97 -4.84 -0.94
CA ILE A 347 -22.10 -4.29 -1.99
C ILE A 347 -22.93 -3.91 -3.22
N CYS A 348 -23.80 -4.77 -3.69
CA CYS A 348 -24.67 -4.49 -4.83
C CYS A 348 -25.62 -3.31 -4.55
N GLU A 349 -26.16 -3.21 -3.34
CA GLU A 349 -27.00 -2.09 -2.90
C GLU A 349 -26.26 -0.76 -2.93
N ILE A 350 -25.00 -0.69 -2.45
CA ILE A 350 -24.24 0.56 -2.53
C ILE A 350 -23.83 0.88 -3.97
N TYR A 351 -23.46 -0.10 -4.78
CA TYR A 351 -23.15 0.14 -6.20
C TYR A 351 -24.37 0.67 -6.95
N SER A 352 -25.57 0.13 -6.68
CA SER A 352 -26.82 0.62 -7.27
C SER A 352 -27.08 2.10 -6.92
N ARG A 353 -26.89 2.48 -5.66
CA ARG A 353 -27.05 3.87 -5.22
C ARG A 353 -26.02 4.80 -5.85
N VAL A 354 -24.75 4.41 -5.87
CA VAL A 354 -23.65 5.25 -6.38
C VAL A 354 -23.74 5.43 -7.89
N LEU A 355 -24.02 4.35 -8.62
CA LEU A 355 -24.11 4.37 -10.08
C LEU A 355 -25.49 4.79 -10.60
N GLY A 356 -26.49 4.87 -9.72
CA GLY A 356 -27.88 5.18 -10.11
C GLY A 356 -28.42 4.14 -11.09
N SER A 357 -28.18 2.85 -10.85
CA SER A 357 -28.59 1.76 -11.75
C SER A 357 -29.01 0.52 -10.98
N GLU A 358 -30.20 0.01 -11.26
CA GLU A 358 -30.71 -1.23 -10.70
C GLU A 358 -29.95 -2.45 -11.24
N GLU A 359 -29.25 -2.33 -12.38
CA GLU A 359 -28.43 -3.41 -12.93
C GLU A 359 -27.36 -3.88 -11.94
N ALA A 360 -26.89 -2.98 -11.08
CA ALA A 360 -25.93 -3.32 -10.02
C ALA A 360 -26.50 -4.33 -8.99
N LEU A 361 -27.83 -4.45 -8.87
CA LEU A 361 -28.49 -5.41 -7.97
C LEU A 361 -28.54 -6.84 -8.55
N HIS A 362 -28.16 -7.02 -9.82
CA HIS A 362 -28.27 -8.28 -10.55
C HIS A 362 -26.92 -8.82 -11.02
N PRO A 363 -25.98 -9.13 -10.10
CA PRO A 363 -24.71 -9.73 -10.46
C PRO A 363 -24.90 -11.13 -11.01
N VAL A 364 -24.06 -11.53 -11.96
CA VAL A 364 -24.05 -12.90 -12.51
C VAL A 364 -23.10 -13.83 -11.76
N HIS A 365 -22.09 -13.25 -11.11
CA HIS A 365 -21.13 -13.97 -10.31
C HIS A 365 -20.49 -13.05 -9.25
N TYR A 366 -19.91 -13.64 -8.22
CA TYR A 366 -19.22 -12.92 -7.13
C TYR A 366 -18.04 -13.73 -6.61
N GLU A 367 -16.90 -13.08 -6.49
CA GLU A 367 -15.73 -13.63 -5.82
C GLU A 367 -15.30 -12.72 -4.67
N GLU A 368 -14.81 -13.33 -3.60
CA GLU A 368 -14.20 -12.60 -2.49
C GLU A 368 -13.09 -13.40 -1.84
N LYS A 369 -12.15 -12.68 -1.21
CA LYS A 369 -11.11 -13.25 -0.37
C LYS A 369 -10.95 -12.42 0.90
N ASN A 370 -11.21 -13.04 2.05
CA ASN A 370 -10.89 -12.48 3.35
C ASN A 370 -9.44 -12.84 3.71
N TRP A 371 -8.55 -11.85 3.65
CA TRP A 371 -7.13 -12.08 3.95
C TRP A 371 -6.83 -12.22 5.44
N CYS A 372 -7.75 -11.81 6.32
CA CYS A 372 -7.61 -12.01 7.76
C CYS A 372 -7.73 -13.49 8.19
N GLU A 373 -8.36 -14.32 7.35
CA GLU A 373 -8.53 -15.77 7.57
C GLU A 373 -7.35 -16.58 7.04
N GLU A 374 -6.42 -15.96 6.30
CA GLU A 374 -5.27 -16.65 5.73
C GLU A 374 -4.24 -16.99 6.79
N GLU A 375 -4.10 -18.29 7.09
CA GLU A 375 -3.20 -18.80 8.14
C GLU A 375 -1.76 -18.31 7.98
N TYR A 376 -1.22 -18.32 6.75
CA TYR A 376 0.15 -17.93 6.44
C TYR A 376 0.29 -16.49 5.93
N SER A 377 -0.68 -15.62 6.24
CA SER A 377 -0.61 -14.18 6.03
C SER A 377 -1.06 -13.41 7.27
N GLY A 378 -2.18 -13.80 7.88
CA GLY A 378 -2.74 -13.13 9.05
C GLY A 378 -3.32 -11.74 8.74
N GLY A 379 -3.53 -11.43 7.47
CA GLY A 379 -4.02 -10.14 6.97
C GLY A 379 -3.26 -9.66 5.74
N CYS A 380 -3.70 -8.56 5.17
CA CYS A 380 -3.13 -7.80 4.03
C CYS A 380 -3.45 -6.30 4.18
N TYR A 381 -2.74 -5.40 3.43
CA TYR A 381 -1.74 -5.78 2.39
C TYR A 381 -0.39 -6.12 3.00
N THR A 382 0.01 -5.44 4.09
CA THR A 382 1.33 -5.46 4.72
C THR A 382 1.23 -5.33 6.24
N ALA A 383 2.31 -5.62 6.94
CA ALA A 383 2.43 -5.24 8.34
C ALA A 383 2.54 -3.71 8.47
N TYR A 384 1.93 -3.14 9.50
CA TYR A 384 2.04 -1.73 9.84
C TYR A 384 2.72 -1.52 11.19
N PHE A 385 3.23 -0.32 11.40
CA PHE A 385 3.88 0.06 12.65
C PHE A 385 2.96 0.94 13.49
N PRO A 386 2.50 0.47 14.65
CA PRO A 386 1.85 1.31 15.65
C PRO A 386 2.78 2.41 16.18
N PRO A 387 2.25 3.46 16.84
CA PRO A 387 3.07 4.52 17.42
C PRO A 387 4.18 4.02 18.34
N GLY A 388 5.38 4.59 18.21
CA GLY A 388 6.55 4.31 19.03
C GLY A 388 7.32 3.03 18.67
N ILE A 389 6.86 2.26 17.69
CA ILE A 389 7.50 0.98 17.34
C ILE A 389 8.64 1.16 16.34
N LEU A 390 8.51 2.05 15.39
CA LEU A 390 9.49 2.22 14.32
C LEU A 390 10.82 2.77 14.83
N THR A 391 10.80 3.76 15.70
CA THR A 391 12.00 4.34 16.31
C THR A 391 12.72 3.38 17.25
N GLN A 392 11.99 2.58 18.00
CA GLN A 392 12.56 1.65 18.96
C GLN A 392 13.12 0.37 18.32
N TYR A 393 12.37 -0.20 17.36
CA TYR A 393 12.64 -1.54 16.84
C TYR A 393 12.92 -1.59 15.33
N GLY A 394 12.60 -0.56 14.57
CA GLY A 394 12.72 -0.55 13.11
C GLY A 394 14.11 -0.90 12.59
N LYS A 395 15.16 -0.47 13.30
CA LYS A 395 16.56 -0.70 12.92
C LYS A 395 16.95 -2.18 12.78
N VAL A 396 16.20 -3.11 13.39
CA VAL A 396 16.50 -4.54 13.31
C VAL A 396 15.72 -5.29 12.24
N ILE A 397 14.81 -4.61 11.51
CA ILE A 397 13.93 -5.29 10.54
C ILE A 397 14.69 -6.05 9.45
N ARG A 398 15.82 -5.52 8.99
CA ARG A 398 16.70 -6.14 7.97
C ARG A 398 17.97 -6.75 8.54
N LYS A 399 18.24 -6.54 9.83
CA LYS A 399 19.53 -6.97 10.43
C LYS A 399 19.60 -8.49 10.46
N PRO A 400 20.63 -9.10 9.86
CA PRO A 400 20.86 -10.54 9.97
C PRO A 400 21.04 -10.99 11.42
N VAL A 401 20.63 -12.23 11.70
CA VAL A 401 20.82 -12.90 12.98
C VAL A 401 21.63 -14.17 12.76
N GLY A 402 22.94 -14.13 13.00
CA GLY A 402 23.82 -15.22 12.64
C GLY A 402 23.77 -15.51 11.13
N ARG A 403 23.29 -16.70 10.77
CA ARG A 403 23.13 -17.13 9.38
C ARG A 403 21.73 -16.95 8.81
N LEU A 404 20.85 -16.24 9.54
CA LEU A 404 19.49 -15.91 9.12
C LEU A 404 19.45 -14.49 8.52
N TYR A 405 18.94 -14.39 7.31
CA TYR A 405 18.72 -13.15 6.58
C TYR A 405 17.23 -12.91 6.40
N PHE A 406 16.79 -11.66 6.34
CA PHE A 406 15.38 -11.32 6.32
C PHE A 406 15.01 -10.61 5.03
N ALA A 407 14.01 -11.15 4.35
CA ALA A 407 13.39 -10.60 3.16
C ALA A 407 11.89 -10.36 3.42
N GLY A 408 11.09 -10.40 2.37
CA GLY A 408 9.68 -10.03 2.43
C GLY A 408 9.52 -8.52 2.23
N THR A 409 8.37 -8.12 1.72
CA THR A 409 8.11 -6.73 1.31
C THR A 409 8.23 -5.74 2.45
N GLU A 410 8.00 -6.14 3.69
CA GLU A 410 8.14 -5.30 4.89
C GLU A 410 9.59 -4.86 5.14
N THR A 411 10.56 -5.55 4.58
CA THR A 411 11.99 -5.20 4.69
C THR A 411 12.50 -4.33 3.54
N ALA A 412 11.65 -4.00 2.56
CA ALA A 412 12.00 -3.17 1.42
C ALA A 412 12.15 -1.70 1.80
N THR A 413 12.87 -0.94 0.97
CA THR A 413 13.07 0.51 1.07
C THR A 413 12.41 1.28 -0.07
N GLU A 414 11.95 0.57 -1.09
CA GLU A 414 11.19 1.08 -2.23
C GLU A 414 9.97 0.19 -2.43
N TRP A 415 8.80 0.78 -2.51
CA TRP A 415 7.53 0.08 -2.67
C TRP A 415 7.32 -1.04 -1.64
N SER A 416 7.74 -0.82 -0.39
CA SER A 416 7.43 -1.70 0.74
C SER A 416 5.91 -1.90 0.84
N GLY A 417 5.47 -3.14 1.05
CA GLY A 417 4.05 -3.50 1.04
C GLY A 417 3.50 -3.92 -0.34
N TYR A 418 4.27 -3.75 -1.41
CA TYR A 418 3.92 -4.08 -2.79
C TYR A 418 4.73 -5.27 -3.32
N MET A 419 4.37 -5.78 -4.50
CA MET A 419 5.14 -6.80 -5.22
C MET A 419 6.55 -6.34 -5.54
N GLU A 420 6.71 -5.08 -5.96
CA GLU A 420 8.01 -4.44 -6.21
C GLU A 420 8.94 -4.55 -5.00
N GLY A 421 8.42 -4.20 -3.81
CA GLY A 421 9.20 -4.30 -2.56
C GLY A 421 9.59 -5.73 -2.22
N ALA A 422 8.76 -6.71 -2.54
CA ALA A 422 9.09 -8.12 -2.34
C ALA A 422 10.24 -8.57 -3.23
N VAL A 423 10.30 -8.09 -4.48
CA VAL A 423 11.43 -8.35 -5.39
C VAL A 423 12.71 -7.68 -4.87
N GLN A 424 12.65 -6.38 -4.56
CA GLN A 424 13.79 -5.64 -4.01
C GLN A 424 14.38 -6.32 -2.78
N ALA A 425 13.54 -6.65 -1.81
CA ALA A 425 13.96 -7.26 -0.55
C ALA A 425 14.56 -8.66 -0.75
N GLY A 426 14.00 -9.44 -1.66
CA GLY A 426 14.51 -10.76 -2.00
C GLY A 426 15.89 -10.70 -2.63
N GLU A 427 16.07 -9.86 -3.64
CA GLU A 427 17.36 -9.69 -4.32
C GLU A 427 18.44 -9.12 -3.38
N ARG A 428 18.07 -8.14 -2.53
CA ARG A 428 18.96 -7.59 -1.50
C ARG A 428 19.44 -8.69 -0.54
N ALA A 429 18.54 -9.52 0.00
CA ALA A 429 18.92 -10.60 0.92
C ALA A 429 19.80 -11.66 0.26
N ALA A 430 19.56 -11.99 -1.01
CA ALA A 430 20.43 -12.86 -1.79
C ALA A 430 21.84 -12.27 -1.94
N ARG A 431 21.94 -10.98 -2.25
CA ARG A 431 23.24 -10.28 -2.38
C ARG A 431 23.97 -10.16 -1.03
N GLU A 432 23.26 -9.98 0.07
CA GLU A 432 23.86 -10.02 1.42
C GLU A 432 24.56 -11.36 1.67
N ILE A 433 23.91 -12.47 1.33
CA ILE A 433 24.53 -13.82 1.45
C ILE A 433 25.71 -13.96 0.51
N MET A 434 25.60 -13.54 -0.74
CA MET A 434 26.72 -13.58 -1.68
C MET A 434 27.92 -12.74 -1.21
N CYS A 435 27.66 -11.60 -0.59
CA CYS A 435 28.70 -10.78 0.03
C CYS A 435 29.38 -11.51 1.21
N MET A 436 28.61 -12.14 2.09
CA MET A 436 29.16 -12.95 3.18
C MET A 436 29.95 -14.17 2.71
N MET A 437 29.62 -14.68 1.52
CA MET A 437 30.40 -15.75 0.87
C MET A 437 31.62 -15.24 0.11
N GLY A 438 31.91 -13.94 0.12
CA GLY A 438 33.01 -13.30 -0.61
C GLY A 438 32.86 -13.30 -2.13
N ARG A 439 31.63 -13.50 -2.66
CA ARG A 439 31.33 -13.54 -4.10
C ARG A 439 31.09 -12.18 -4.72
N ILE A 440 30.63 -11.22 -3.92
CA ILE A 440 30.43 -9.83 -4.34
C ILE A 440 30.92 -8.88 -3.22
N PRO A 441 31.38 -7.67 -3.57
CA PRO A 441 31.72 -6.66 -2.58
C PRO A 441 30.47 -6.02 -1.94
N GLN A 442 30.64 -5.43 -0.75
CA GLN A 442 29.53 -4.86 0.04
C GLN A 442 28.73 -3.77 -0.69
N ASN A 443 29.39 -2.96 -1.52
CA ASN A 443 28.73 -1.90 -2.30
C ASN A 443 27.80 -2.43 -3.41
N GLN A 444 27.80 -3.73 -3.70
CA GLN A 444 26.90 -4.38 -4.66
C GLN A 444 25.66 -5.01 -4.03
N ILE A 445 25.48 -4.92 -2.71
CA ILE A 445 24.27 -5.42 -2.04
C ILE A 445 23.04 -4.63 -2.49
N TRP A 446 23.14 -3.31 -2.46
CA TRP A 446 22.08 -2.41 -2.91
C TRP A 446 22.32 -2.00 -4.36
N GLN A 447 21.35 -2.30 -5.20
CA GLN A 447 21.41 -1.97 -6.63
C GLN A 447 20.17 -1.17 -7.02
N THR A 448 20.40 -0.12 -7.80
CA THR A 448 19.33 0.66 -8.42
C THR A 448 18.81 -0.10 -9.64
N GLU A 449 17.51 -0.21 -9.77
CA GLU A 449 16.88 -0.79 -10.94
C GLU A 449 16.72 0.31 -12.02
N PRO A 450 17.07 0.07 -13.28
CA PRO A 450 16.80 0.98 -14.38
C PRO A 450 15.29 1.23 -14.55
N GLU A 451 14.92 2.43 -14.98
CA GLU A 451 13.52 2.73 -15.27
C GLU A 451 12.98 1.88 -16.42
N SER A 452 11.74 1.43 -16.30
CA SER A 452 11.05 0.70 -17.35
C SER A 452 10.80 1.59 -18.56
N MET A 453 11.28 1.17 -19.72
CA MET A 453 11.01 1.85 -20.98
C MET A 453 9.56 1.68 -21.46
N GLU A 454 8.87 0.63 -21.01
CA GLU A 454 7.49 0.31 -21.41
C GLU A 454 6.46 1.03 -20.54
N VAL A 455 6.83 1.31 -19.28
CA VAL A 455 5.98 1.98 -18.28
C VAL A 455 6.78 3.10 -17.62
N PRO A 456 7.15 4.15 -18.37
CA PRO A 456 7.96 5.24 -17.84
C PRO A 456 7.14 6.11 -16.87
N PRO A 457 7.74 6.60 -15.79
CA PRO A 457 7.09 7.55 -14.91
C PRO A 457 6.97 8.91 -15.58
N LEU A 458 5.79 9.50 -15.50
CA LEU A 458 5.58 10.88 -15.91
C LEU A 458 5.69 11.78 -14.67
N PRO A 459 6.21 13.02 -14.79
CA PRO A 459 6.23 13.97 -13.68
C PRO A 459 4.80 14.40 -13.31
N PHE A 460 4.53 14.50 -12.03
CA PHE A 460 3.32 15.17 -11.55
C PHE A 460 3.55 16.69 -11.54
N VAL A 461 2.78 17.39 -12.36
CA VAL A 461 2.87 18.85 -12.44
C VAL A 461 1.85 19.48 -11.51
N THR A 462 2.33 20.20 -10.50
CA THR A 462 1.48 20.99 -9.62
C THR A 462 1.20 22.37 -10.24
N THR A 463 -0.03 22.81 -10.18
CA THR A 463 -0.43 24.15 -10.63
C THR A 463 0.15 25.26 -9.73
N PHE A 464 0.13 26.50 -10.21
CA PHE A 464 0.52 27.64 -9.38
C PHE A 464 -0.29 27.72 -8.08
N TRP A 465 -1.59 27.46 -8.15
CA TRP A 465 -2.49 27.50 -6.99
C TRP A 465 -2.21 26.37 -6.00
N GLU A 466 -1.97 25.15 -6.45
CA GLU A 466 -1.60 24.04 -5.58
C GLU A 466 -0.31 24.33 -4.80
N ARG A 467 0.64 25.02 -5.40
CA ARG A 467 1.90 25.40 -4.73
C ARG A 467 1.74 26.56 -3.75
N ASN A 468 0.89 27.54 -4.06
CA ASN A 468 0.85 28.82 -3.37
C ASN A 468 -0.42 29.08 -2.55
N LEU A 469 -1.43 28.22 -2.66
CA LEU A 469 -2.65 28.37 -1.87
C LEU A 469 -2.32 28.25 -0.36
N PRO A 470 -2.66 29.25 0.48
CA PRO A 470 -2.35 29.18 1.90
C PRO A 470 -3.14 28.07 2.58
N SER A 471 -2.67 27.59 3.73
CA SER A 471 -3.51 26.80 4.62
C SER A 471 -4.67 27.62 5.16
N VAL A 472 -5.75 26.98 5.62
CA VAL A 472 -6.88 27.67 6.25
C VAL A 472 -6.40 28.54 7.42
N GLY A 473 -5.54 28.01 8.29
CA GLY A 473 -4.95 28.79 9.40
C GLY A 473 -4.11 29.98 8.92
N GLY A 474 -3.30 29.80 7.88
CA GLY A 474 -2.53 30.89 7.28
C GLY A 474 -3.42 31.98 6.69
N PHE A 475 -4.51 31.59 6.02
CA PHE A 475 -5.50 32.53 5.48
C PHE A 475 -6.22 33.31 6.56
N ILE A 476 -6.66 32.65 7.65
CA ILE A 476 -7.33 33.32 8.79
C ILE A 476 -6.36 34.31 9.46
N ASN A 477 -5.11 33.91 9.68
CA ASN A 477 -4.11 34.79 10.26
C ASN A 477 -3.84 36.01 9.37
N PHE A 478 -3.75 35.82 8.04
CA PHE A 478 -3.60 36.92 7.09
C PHE A 478 -4.78 37.89 7.17
N LEU A 479 -6.02 37.40 7.21
CA LEU A 479 -7.22 38.24 7.37
C LEU A 479 -7.22 38.99 8.71
N GLY A 480 -6.80 38.33 9.78
CA GLY A 480 -6.66 38.95 11.10
C GLY A 480 -5.66 40.13 11.09
N VAL A 481 -4.47 39.90 10.54
CA VAL A 481 -3.44 40.92 10.41
C VAL A 481 -3.90 42.08 9.51
N ALA A 482 -4.51 41.74 8.37
CA ALA A 482 -5.04 42.76 7.43
C ALA A 482 -6.15 43.60 8.08
N SER A 483 -7.03 42.97 8.87
CA SER A 483 -8.08 43.67 9.61
C SER A 483 -7.52 44.63 10.67
N VAL A 484 -6.51 44.17 11.44
CA VAL A 484 -5.85 45.02 12.45
C VAL A 484 -5.15 46.19 11.80
N LEU A 485 -4.41 45.96 10.69
CA LEU A 485 -3.75 47.04 9.93
C LEU A 485 -4.77 48.03 9.37
N SER A 486 -5.86 47.55 8.79
CA SER A 486 -6.93 48.42 8.26
C SER A 486 -7.56 49.26 9.38
N PHE A 487 -7.83 48.64 10.53
CA PHE A 487 -8.37 49.33 11.69
C PHE A 487 -7.38 50.40 12.23
N ALA A 488 -6.12 50.04 12.39
CA ALA A 488 -5.09 50.95 12.84
C ALA A 488 -4.90 52.13 11.87
N THR A 489 -4.90 51.86 10.54
CA THR A 489 -4.79 52.90 9.50
C THR A 489 -6.00 53.83 9.54
N THR A 490 -7.22 53.27 9.67
CA THR A 490 -8.45 54.08 9.75
C THR A 490 -8.50 54.92 11.02
N ALA A 491 -8.14 54.33 12.17
CA ALA A 491 -8.04 55.04 13.43
C ALA A 491 -6.99 56.15 13.39
N GLY A 492 -5.81 55.90 12.80
CA GLY A 492 -4.76 56.89 12.59
C GLY A 492 -5.20 58.05 11.69
N LEU A 493 -5.91 57.75 10.58
CA LEU A 493 -6.48 58.80 9.70
C LEU A 493 -7.55 59.63 10.38
N LEU A 494 -8.40 59.02 11.21
CA LEU A 494 -9.42 59.70 12.00
C LEU A 494 -8.78 60.60 13.08
N ALA A 495 -7.76 60.11 13.78
CA ALA A 495 -7.00 60.88 14.78
C ALA A 495 -6.28 62.06 14.12
N TYR A 496 -5.67 61.86 12.95
CA TYR A 496 -5.07 62.92 12.16
C TYR A 496 -6.10 63.96 11.72
N LYS A 497 -7.25 63.57 11.18
CA LYS A 497 -8.36 64.49 10.81
C LYS A 497 -8.91 65.29 12.00
N LYS A 498 -8.92 64.70 13.21
CA LYS A 498 -9.35 65.35 14.43
C LYS A 498 -8.25 66.19 15.13
N GLY A 499 -7.08 66.35 14.54
CA GLY A 499 -5.97 67.12 15.10
C GLY A 499 -5.32 66.50 16.36
N LEU A 500 -5.57 65.20 16.63
CA LEU A 500 -4.99 64.49 17.76
C LEU A 500 -3.56 63.99 17.50
N LEU A 501 -3.13 64.01 16.24
CA LEU A 501 -1.75 63.73 15.81
C LEU A 501 -1.20 64.95 15.11
N THR A 502 -0.21 65.62 15.71
CA THR A 502 0.54 66.74 15.10
C THR A 502 1.63 66.21 14.18
N ARG A 503 1.84 66.89 13.04
CA ARG A 503 3.05 66.73 12.22
C ARG A 503 4.26 67.16 13.07
N SER A 504 5.16 66.26 13.38
CA SER A 504 6.51 66.58 13.82
C SER A 504 7.38 66.80 12.62
#